data_20e3633e91f2cd5a6779dd05bc0c010c
#
_entry.id   20e3633e91f2cd5a6779dd05bc0c010c
#
_cell.length_a   1.000
_cell.length_b   1.000
_cell.length_c   1.000
_cell.angle_alpha   90.00
_cell.angle_beta   90.00
_cell.angle_gamma   90.00
#
_symmetry.space_group_name_H-M   'P 1'
#
loop_
_entity.id
_entity.type
_entity.pdbx_description
1 polymer ?
#
loop_
_entity_poly.entity_id
_entity_poly.type
_entity_poly.pdbx_seq_one_letter_code
_entity_poly.pdbx_strand_id
1 'polypeptide(L)'
;VVLPAAETERWREICRQRGISETHRLCSGGATRFESVRNGIAALGPCDYIAVHDGVRPLVTERLIHTCVATAERYGTAVPAIRPADSFRRVDATTGKSRPVDRETLRAVQTPQVFRADLLRRAYKADYRPEFTDDASVVEANGEQVTLCEGERTNIKITSPADLLIARILRHAGDGKETDSL
;
A
#
# COMPACT_ATOMS: atom_id res chain seq x y z
N VAL A 1 -0.80 12.67 5.21
CA VAL A 1 -1.48 12.31 3.95
C VAL A 1 -0.78 13.03 2.81
N VAL A 2 -0.48 12.30 1.71
CA VAL A 2 0.14 12.85 0.50
C VAL A 2 -0.94 12.93 -0.59
N LEU A 3 -1.12 14.13 -1.15
CA LEU A 3 -2.16 14.42 -2.15
C LEU A 3 -1.57 15.26 -3.29
N PRO A 4 -2.15 15.22 -4.51
CA PRO A 4 -1.89 16.24 -5.50
C PRO A 4 -2.13 17.65 -4.92
N ALA A 5 -1.27 18.60 -5.21
CA ALA A 5 -1.38 19.95 -4.64
C ALA A 5 -2.77 20.57 -4.88
N ALA A 6 -3.37 20.32 -6.06
CA ALA A 6 -4.69 20.81 -6.43
C ALA A 6 -5.83 20.22 -5.57
N GLU A 7 -5.63 19.08 -4.92
CA GLU A 7 -6.67 18.41 -4.12
C GLU A 7 -6.61 18.76 -2.63
N THR A 8 -5.63 19.55 -2.20
CA THR A 8 -5.41 19.87 -0.79
C THR A 8 -6.59 20.60 -0.16
N GLU A 9 -7.13 21.63 -0.84
CA GLU A 9 -8.28 22.39 -0.31
C GLU A 9 -9.56 21.56 -0.31
N ARG A 10 -9.75 20.74 -1.34
CA ARG A 10 -10.88 19.80 -1.40
C ARG A 10 -10.83 18.79 -0.25
N TRP A 11 -9.64 18.28 0.08
CA TRP A 11 -9.48 17.38 1.22
C TRP A 11 -9.82 18.07 2.55
N ARG A 12 -9.34 19.30 2.76
CA ARG A 12 -9.69 20.09 3.96
C ARG A 12 -11.19 20.31 4.08
N GLU A 13 -11.84 20.62 2.96
CA GLU A 13 -13.30 20.77 2.96
C GLU A 13 -14.03 19.47 3.30
N ILE A 14 -13.60 18.34 2.75
CA ILE A 14 -14.14 17.02 3.11
C ILE A 14 -13.97 16.76 4.61
N CYS A 15 -12.79 17.03 5.16
CA CYS A 15 -12.55 16.85 6.60
C CYS A 15 -13.51 17.71 7.45
N ARG A 16 -13.72 18.97 7.10
CA ARG A 16 -14.68 19.86 7.80
C ARG A 16 -16.10 19.31 7.71
N GLN A 17 -16.55 18.95 6.51
CA GLN A 17 -17.92 18.44 6.27
C GLN A 17 -18.20 17.11 6.97
N ARG A 18 -17.18 16.28 7.14
CA ARG A 18 -17.31 14.95 7.73
C ARG A 18 -16.91 14.89 9.20
N GLY A 19 -16.53 16.01 9.80
CA GLY A 19 -16.08 16.06 11.20
C GLY A 19 -14.81 15.26 11.45
N ILE A 20 -13.97 15.05 10.41
CA ILE A 20 -12.69 14.37 10.55
C ILE A 20 -11.73 15.33 11.23
N SER A 21 -11.30 15.01 12.45
CA SER A 21 -10.30 15.80 13.15
C SER A 21 -8.97 15.79 12.39
N GLU A 22 -8.38 16.98 12.19
CA GLU A 22 -7.11 17.12 11.47
C GLU A 22 -5.94 16.70 12.37
N THR A 23 -5.84 15.40 12.67
CA THR A 23 -4.68 14.83 13.37
C THR A 23 -3.52 14.49 12.44
N HIS A 24 -3.69 14.74 11.13
CA HIS A 24 -2.70 14.39 10.11
C HIS A 24 -2.11 15.64 9.44
N ARG A 25 -0.87 15.51 8.96
CA ARG A 25 -0.23 16.52 8.12
C ARG A 25 -0.52 16.27 6.66
N LEU A 26 -0.68 17.34 5.87
CA LEU A 26 -0.79 17.28 4.43
C LEU A 26 0.56 17.56 3.78
N CYS A 27 0.87 16.80 2.75
CA CYS A 27 2.07 16.95 1.94
C CYS A 27 1.69 16.86 0.47
N SER A 28 2.26 17.71 -0.37
CA SER A 28 2.06 17.63 -1.82
C SER A 28 2.81 16.45 -2.41
N GLY A 29 2.12 15.69 -3.26
CA GLY A 29 2.72 14.62 -4.06
C GLY A 29 3.64 15.16 -5.14
N GLY A 30 4.27 14.24 -5.87
CA GLY A 30 5.06 14.49 -7.07
C GLY A 30 4.35 14.00 -8.34
N ALA A 31 5.08 14.02 -9.46
CA ALA A 31 4.58 13.56 -10.75
C ALA A 31 4.35 12.03 -10.80
N THR A 32 5.05 11.28 -9.96
CA THR A 32 4.96 9.83 -9.86
C THR A 32 4.59 9.38 -8.44
N ARG A 33 4.20 8.09 -8.28
CA ARG A 33 4.00 7.49 -6.97
C ARG A 33 5.30 7.54 -6.15
N PHE A 34 6.43 7.23 -6.77
CA PHE A 34 7.75 7.30 -6.14
C PHE A 34 8.04 8.68 -5.56
N GLU A 35 7.85 9.74 -6.35
CA GLU A 35 8.08 11.12 -5.89
C GLU A 35 7.11 11.53 -4.78
N SER A 36 5.86 11.08 -4.87
CA SER A 36 4.85 11.32 -3.83
C SER A 36 5.26 10.69 -2.52
N VAL A 37 5.72 9.44 -2.53
CA VAL A 37 6.21 8.76 -1.32
C VAL A 37 7.49 9.41 -0.81
N ARG A 38 8.43 9.78 -1.68
CA ARG A 38 9.66 10.50 -1.31
C ARG A 38 9.34 11.83 -0.59
N ASN A 39 8.40 12.60 -1.11
CA ASN A 39 7.95 13.85 -0.48
C ASN A 39 7.31 13.58 0.89
N GLY A 40 6.47 12.53 0.99
CA GLY A 40 5.88 12.10 2.24
C GLY A 40 6.93 11.72 3.29
N ILE A 41 7.93 10.93 2.91
CA ILE A 41 9.05 10.53 3.78
C ILE A 41 9.83 11.76 4.26
N ALA A 42 10.08 12.73 3.38
CA ALA A 42 10.80 13.96 3.73
C ALA A 42 10.02 14.84 4.73
N ALA A 43 8.69 14.79 4.67
CA ALA A 43 7.81 15.53 5.60
C ALA A 43 7.68 14.87 6.98
N LEU A 44 8.13 13.62 7.16
CA LEU A 44 8.11 12.92 8.45
C LEU A 44 9.28 13.36 9.34
N GLY A 45 8.98 13.56 10.62
CA GLY A 45 10.00 13.71 11.67
C GLY A 45 10.79 12.41 11.93
N PRO A 46 11.62 12.38 12.99
CA PRO A 46 12.29 11.17 13.45
C PRO A 46 11.26 10.09 13.81
N CYS A 47 11.48 8.86 13.37
CA CYS A 47 10.65 7.70 13.68
C CYS A 47 11.48 6.43 13.43
N ASP A 48 11.07 5.32 14.06
CA ASP A 48 11.75 4.02 13.92
C ASP A 48 11.29 3.27 12.68
N TYR A 49 9.99 3.36 12.34
CA TYR A 49 9.37 2.69 11.22
C TYR A 49 8.53 3.66 10.39
N ILE A 50 8.44 3.39 9.10
CA ILE A 50 7.57 4.10 8.16
C ILE A 50 6.68 3.07 7.47
N ALA A 51 5.37 3.28 7.56
CA ALA A 51 4.37 2.54 6.81
C ALA A 51 3.90 3.36 5.61
N VAL A 52 4.00 2.81 4.42
CA VAL A 52 3.47 3.42 3.20
C VAL A 52 2.20 2.69 2.81
N HIS A 53 1.09 3.42 2.71
CA HIS A 53 -0.22 2.84 2.42
C HIS A 53 -0.91 3.55 1.25
N ASP A 54 -1.45 2.75 0.32
CA ASP A 54 -2.24 3.27 -0.80
C ASP A 54 -3.58 3.83 -0.29
N GLY A 55 -3.84 5.12 -0.48
CA GLY A 55 -5.11 5.76 -0.08
C GLY A 55 -6.36 5.17 -0.74
N VAL A 56 -6.19 4.32 -1.75
CA VAL A 56 -7.27 3.58 -2.43
C VAL A 56 -7.47 2.16 -1.87
N ARG A 57 -6.92 1.83 -0.69
CA ARG A 57 -7.18 0.59 0.07
C ARG A 57 -7.86 0.90 1.40
N PRO A 58 -9.12 1.34 1.40
CA PRO A 58 -9.78 1.83 2.62
C PRO A 58 -10.19 0.73 3.61
N LEU A 59 -10.02 -0.56 3.25
CA LEU A 59 -10.45 -1.70 4.06
C LEU A 59 -9.28 -2.39 4.78
N VAL A 60 -8.19 -1.67 5.00
CA VAL A 60 -7.09 -2.17 5.82
C VAL A 60 -7.56 -2.38 7.26
N THR A 61 -7.28 -3.56 7.83
CA THR A 61 -7.66 -3.89 9.21
C THR A 61 -6.53 -3.56 10.19
N GLU A 62 -6.88 -3.33 11.44
CA GLU A 62 -5.88 -3.20 12.52
C GLU A 62 -4.99 -4.44 12.60
N ARG A 63 -5.57 -5.64 12.44
CA ARG A 63 -4.85 -6.90 12.43
C ARG A 63 -3.75 -6.91 11.36
N LEU A 64 -4.05 -6.46 10.14
CA LEU A 64 -3.06 -6.39 9.08
C LEU A 64 -1.95 -5.37 9.39
N ILE A 65 -2.31 -4.21 9.94
CA ILE A 65 -1.34 -3.19 10.36
C ILE A 65 -0.40 -3.78 11.42
N HIS A 66 -0.94 -4.41 12.46
CA HIS A 66 -0.15 -5.05 13.50
C HIS A 66 0.77 -6.16 12.96
N THR A 67 0.26 -7.00 12.05
CA THR A 67 1.06 -8.04 11.40
C THR A 67 2.25 -7.44 10.64
N CYS A 68 2.04 -6.37 9.88
CA CYS A 68 3.10 -5.68 9.15
C CYS A 68 4.13 -5.04 10.10
N VAL A 69 3.66 -4.37 11.16
CA VAL A 69 4.56 -3.74 12.14
C VAL A 69 5.41 -4.79 12.84
N ALA A 70 4.80 -5.83 13.41
CA ALA A 70 5.53 -6.91 14.09
C ALA A 70 6.54 -7.62 13.17
N THR A 71 6.19 -7.79 11.88
CA THR A 71 7.11 -8.36 10.90
C THR A 71 8.28 -7.42 10.63
N ALA A 72 8.03 -6.11 10.49
CA ALA A 72 9.08 -5.12 10.27
C ALA A 72 9.98 -4.96 11.52
N GLU A 73 9.44 -5.06 12.72
CA GLU A 73 10.23 -5.07 13.97
C GLU A 73 11.23 -6.23 14.00
N ARG A 74 10.80 -7.39 13.52
CA ARG A 74 11.66 -8.59 13.53
C ARG A 74 12.69 -8.63 12.40
N TYR A 75 12.30 -8.16 11.20
CA TYR A 75 13.08 -8.36 9.97
C TYR A 75 13.52 -7.06 9.28
N GLY A 76 13.09 -5.91 9.77
CA GLY A 76 13.40 -4.60 9.18
C GLY A 76 12.47 -4.18 8.04
N THR A 77 11.75 -5.14 7.44
CA THR A 77 10.84 -4.91 6.30
C THR A 77 9.60 -5.79 6.42
N ALA A 78 8.45 -5.32 5.95
CA ALA A 78 7.23 -6.12 5.86
C ALA A 78 6.40 -5.70 4.65
N VAL A 79 6.09 -6.65 3.79
CA VAL A 79 5.27 -6.46 2.58
C VAL A 79 4.12 -7.47 2.63
N PRO A 80 2.89 -7.04 2.92
CA PRO A 80 1.76 -7.95 2.94
C PRO A 80 1.44 -8.46 1.54
N ALA A 81 1.18 -9.74 1.43
CA ALA A 81 0.91 -10.35 0.15
C ALA A 81 -0.08 -11.53 0.26
N ILE A 82 -0.86 -11.74 -0.79
CA ILE A 82 -1.81 -12.85 -0.88
C ILE A 82 -1.46 -13.76 -2.06
N ARG A 83 -1.85 -15.04 -1.96
CA ARG A 83 -1.81 -15.96 -3.10
C ARG A 83 -2.90 -15.57 -4.11
N PRO A 84 -2.55 -15.42 -5.40
CA PRO A 84 -3.56 -15.16 -6.42
C PRO A 84 -4.51 -16.35 -6.59
N ALA A 85 -5.79 -16.07 -6.82
CA ALA A 85 -6.80 -17.09 -7.09
C ALA A 85 -6.78 -17.51 -8.58
N ASP A 86 -6.50 -16.57 -9.46
CA ASP A 86 -6.57 -16.75 -10.90
C ASP A 86 -5.34 -17.46 -11.48
N SER A 87 -5.48 -18.01 -12.68
CA SER A 87 -4.38 -18.53 -13.47
C SER A 87 -3.70 -17.39 -14.23
N PHE A 88 -2.36 -17.37 -14.23
CA PHE A 88 -1.58 -16.34 -14.90
C PHE A 88 -0.90 -16.88 -16.17
N ARG A 89 -0.77 -15.99 -17.14
CA ARG A 89 0.00 -16.24 -18.35
C ARG A 89 1.02 -15.13 -18.57
N ARG A 90 2.25 -15.50 -18.88
CA ARG A 90 3.25 -14.53 -19.35
C ARG A 90 3.07 -14.36 -20.85
N VAL A 91 2.88 -13.12 -21.28
CA VAL A 91 2.74 -12.76 -22.70
C VAL A 91 4.09 -12.21 -23.17
N ASP A 92 4.54 -12.70 -24.32
CA ASP A 92 5.66 -12.12 -25.05
C ASP A 92 5.18 -10.86 -25.78
N ALA A 93 5.73 -9.71 -25.44
CA ALA A 93 5.29 -8.42 -25.94
C ALA A 93 5.51 -8.26 -27.47
N THR A 94 6.47 -8.97 -28.04
CA THR A 94 6.81 -8.88 -29.46
C THR A 94 5.94 -9.79 -30.31
N THR A 95 5.69 -11.02 -29.86
CA THR A 95 5.00 -12.05 -30.65
C THR A 95 3.54 -12.25 -30.27
N GLY A 96 3.08 -11.69 -29.16
CA GLY A 96 1.76 -11.92 -28.59
C GLY A 96 1.53 -13.35 -28.07
N LYS A 97 2.49 -14.25 -28.20
CA LYS A 97 2.39 -15.63 -27.70
C LYS A 97 2.42 -15.63 -26.16
N SER A 98 1.72 -16.59 -25.58
CA SER A 98 1.66 -16.68 -24.12
C SER A 98 2.00 -18.08 -23.62
N ARG A 99 2.54 -18.15 -22.38
CA ARG A 99 2.81 -19.39 -21.64
C ARG A 99 2.24 -19.32 -20.23
N PRO A 100 1.83 -20.44 -19.63
CA PRO A 100 1.36 -20.44 -18.25
C PRO A 100 2.49 -20.04 -17.29
N VAL A 101 2.11 -19.43 -16.18
CA VAL A 101 2.99 -19.14 -15.05
C VAL A 101 2.50 -19.98 -13.87
N ASP A 102 3.42 -20.61 -13.17
CA ASP A 102 3.08 -21.30 -11.93
C ASP A 102 2.65 -20.28 -10.88
N ARG A 103 1.35 -20.23 -10.59
CA ARG A 103 0.76 -19.29 -9.63
C ARG A 103 1.21 -19.52 -8.21
N GLU A 104 1.68 -20.72 -7.85
CA GLU A 104 2.17 -21.01 -6.49
C GLU A 104 3.46 -20.24 -6.18
N THR A 105 4.19 -19.81 -7.21
CA THR A 105 5.38 -18.96 -7.08
C THR A 105 5.05 -17.46 -7.03
N LEU A 106 3.79 -17.07 -7.27
CA LEU A 106 3.37 -15.68 -7.33
C LEU A 106 2.74 -15.22 -6.03
N ARG A 107 2.91 -13.95 -5.75
CA ARG A 107 2.24 -13.24 -4.66
C ARG A 107 1.73 -11.90 -5.19
N ALA A 108 0.47 -11.59 -4.87
CA ALA A 108 -0.09 -10.26 -5.11
C ALA A 108 0.18 -9.39 -3.89
N VAL A 109 1.06 -8.41 -4.05
CA VAL A 109 1.47 -7.53 -2.95
C VAL A 109 0.41 -6.48 -2.65
N GLN A 110 0.35 -6.11 -1.38
CA GLN A 110 -0.58 -5.11 -0.87
C GLN A 110 0.19 -4.03 -0.09
N THR A 111 -0.54 -3.10 0.48
CA THR A 111 -0.06 -2.13 1.45
C THR A 111 -0.97 -2.19 2.70
N PRO A 112 -0.50 -1.77 3.91
CA PRO A 112 0.72 -1.00 4.15
C PRO A 112 2.00 -1.82 3.98
N GLN A 113 3.01 -1.24 3.33
CA GLN A 113 4.37 -1.77 3.34
C GLN A 113 5.14 -1.04 4.43
N VAL A 114 5.73 -1.79 5.36
CA VAL A 114 6.36 -1.23 6.56
C VAL A 114 7.85 -1.52 6.55
N PHE A 115 8.64 -0.51 6.82
CA PHE A 115 10.10 -0.59 6.78
C PHE A 115 10.71 0.16 7.97
N ARG A 116 11.90 -0.26 8.41
CA ARG A 116 12.73 0.60 9.25
C ARG A 116 12.95 1.93 8.54
N ALA A 117 12.80 3.02 9.29
CA ALA A 117 12.83 4.36 8.70
C ALA A 117 14.18 4.72 8.06
N ASP A 118 15.28 4.29 8.67
CA ASP A 118 16.62 4.51 8.13
C ASP A 118 16.83 3.80 6.80
N LEU A 119 16.31 2.57 6.66
CA LEU A 119 16.37 1.77 5.45
C LEU A 119 15.57 2.42 4.32
N LEU A 120 14.29 2.74 4.58
CA LEU A 120 13.43 3.35 3.57
C LEU A 120 13.95 4.73 3.13
N ARG A 121 14.42 5.55 4.09
CA ARG A 121 15.01 6.87 3.78
C ARG A 121 16.26 6.75 2.92
N ARG A 122 17.10 5.72 3.10
CA ARG A 122 18.25 5.46 2.23
C ARG A 122 17.81 5.05 0.83
N ALA A 123 16.86 4.13 0.72
CA ALA A 123 16.37 3.62 -0.56
C ALA A 123 15.77 4.74 -1.43
N TYR A 124 15.01 5.66 -0.82
CA TYR A 124 14.40 6.79 -1.53
C TYR A 124 15.35 7.95 -1.88
N LYS A 125 16.66 7.82 -1.63
CA LYS A 125 17.68 8.70 -2.20
C LYS A 125 18.01 8.37 -3.67
N ALA A 126 17.59 7.20 -4.16
CA ALA A 126 17.77 6.80 -5.55
C ALA A 126 16.98 7.71 -6.49
N ASP A 127 17.42 7.76 -7.75
CA ASP A 127 16.63 8.35 -8.81
C ASP A 127 15.46 7.43 -9.19
N TYR A 128 14.38 8.05 -9.64
CA TYR A 128 13.22 7.31 -10.12
C TYR A 128 13.56 6.39 -11.28
N ARG A 129 12.99 5.18 -11.25
CA ARG A 129 13.03 4.21 -12.36
C ARG A 129 11.62 3.69 -12.65
N PRO A 130 11.24 3.45 -13.92
CA PRO A 130 9.91 2.92 -14.27
C PRO A 130 9.59 1.56 -13.64
N GLU A 131 10.61 0.79 -13.26
CA GLU A 131 10.49 -0.51 -12.60
C GLU A 131 10.04 -0.39 -11.13
N PHE A 132 10.10 0.80 -10.55
CA PHE A 132 9.63 1.05 -9.18
C PHE A 132 8.10 1.07 -9.11
N THR A 133 7.51 -0.12 -9.02
CA THR A 133 6.05 -0.31 -8.98
C THR A 133 5.46 -0.14 -7.58
N ASP A 134 6.28 -0.34 -6.54
CA ASP A 134 5.93 -0.23 -5.13
C ASP A 134 7.16 0.14 -4.27
N ASP A 135 6.98 0.25 -2.96
CA ASP A 135 8.07 0.64 -2.06
C ASP A 135 9.08 -0.50 -1.86
N ALA A 136 8.60 -1.75 -1.95
CA ALA A 136 9.45 -2.93 -1.89
C ALA A 136 10.49 -2.94 -3.02
N SER A 137 10.07 -2.66 -4.25
CA SER A 137 10.98 -2.60 -5.42
C SER A 137 12.06 -1.50 -5.29
N VAL A 138 11.75 -0.39 -4.63
CA VAL A 138 12.73 0.67 -4.33
C VAL A 138 13.75 0.18 -3.31
N VAL A 139 13.29 -0.51 -2.27
CA VAL A 139 14.13 -1.06 -1.21
C VAL A 139 15.06 -2.16 -1.75
N GLU A 140 14.52 -3.06 -2.58
CA GLU A 140 15.29 -4.13 -3.23
C GLU A 140 16.37 -3.58 -4.18
N ALA A 141 16.05 -2.52 -4.94
CA ALA A 141 17.02 -1.86 -5.82
C ALA A 141 18.18 -1.20 -5.04
N ASN A 142 18.00 -0.94 -3.75
CA ASN A 142 19.05 -0.45 -2.85
C ASN A 142 19.87 -1.59 -2.20
N GLY A 143 19.67 -2.84 -2.62
CA GLY A 143 20.42 -4.01 -2.17
C GLY A 143 19.87 -4.69 -0.92
N GLU A 144 18.70 -4.31 -0.45
CA GLU A 144 18.05 -4.90 0.72
C GLU A 144 17.07 -6.01 0.30
N GLN A 145 16.81 -6.96 1.19
CA GLN A 145 15.77 -7.96 0.99
C GLN A 145 14.48 -7.55 1.68
N VAL A 146 13.34 -7.82 1.05
CA VAL A 146 12.04 -7.60 1.66
C VAL A 146 11.46 -8.89 2.22
N THR A 147 10.76 -8.79 3.34
CA THR A 147 10.08 -9.90 3.99
C THR A 147 8.59 -9.84 3.67
N LEU A 148 8.06 -10.90 3.08
CA LEU A 148 6.62 -11.01 2.87
C LEU A 148 5.94 -11.45 4.16
N CYS A 149 4.77 -10.86 4.44
CA CYS A 149 3.86 -11.31 5.48
C CYS A 149 2.47 -11.59 4.89
N GLU A 150 1.60 -12.23 5.67
CA GLU A 150 0.27 -12.58 5.20
C GLU A 150 -0.58 -11.32 5.02
N GLY A 151 -1.13 -11.16 3.82
CA GLY A 151 -2.09 -10.11 3.46
C GLY A 151 -3.53 -10.54 3.66
N GLU A 152 -4.47 -9.67 3.32
CA GLU A 152 -5.91 -9.91 3.47
C GLU A 152 -6.63 -9.75 2.14
N ARG A 153 -7.49 -10.74 1.79
CA ARG A 153 -8.27 -10.69 0.55
C ARG A 153 -9.26 -9.52 0.52
N THR A 154 -9.71 -9.07 1.69
CA THR A 154 -10.60 -7.92 1.85
C THR A 154 -9.89 -6.57 1.70
N ASN A 155 -8.56 -6.53 1.82
CA ASN A 155 -7.76 -5.32 1.64
C ASN A 155 -7.56 -5.00 0.14
N ILE A 156 -8.68 -4.88 -0.57
CA ILE A 156 -8.72 -4.63 -2.02
C ILE A 156 -8.24 -3.22 -2.35
N LYS A 157 -7.70 -3.06 -3.57
CA LYS A 157 -7.35 -1.75 -4.15
C LYS A 157 -8.51 -1.28 -5.03
N ILE A 158 -9.11 -0.15 -4.71
CA ILE A 158 -10.19 0.45 -5.50
C ILE A 158 -9.57 1.14 -6.72
N THR A 159 -9.73 0.53 -7.88
CA THR A 159 -9.22 1.00 -9.17
C THR A 159 -10.32 1.22 -10.21
N SER A 160 -11.51 0.69 -9.95
CA SER A 160 -12.67 0.80 -10.82
C SER A 160 -13.95 1.08 -10.04
N PRO A 161 -15.04 1.54 -10.70
CA PRO A 161 -16.35 1.68 -10.05
C PRO A 161 -16.88 0.37 -9.46
N ALA A 162 -16.57 -0.77 -10.06
CA ALA A 162 -16.97 -2.08 -9.55
C ALA A 162 -16.28 -2.39 -8.20
N ASP A 163 -14.99 -2.05 -8.05
CA ASP A 163 -14.28 -2.24 -6.79
C ASP A 163 -14.90 -1.42 -5.65
N LEU A 164 -15.43 -0.24 -5.97
CA LEU A 164 -16.11 0.60 -4.98
C LEU A 164 -17.40 -0.05 -4.47
N LEU A 165 -18.15 -0.73 -5.34
CA LEU A 165 -19.34 -1.49 -4.93
C LEU A 165 -18.94 -2.66 -4.02
N ILE A 166 -17.91 -3.41 -4.40
CA ILE A 166 -17.38 -4.51 -3.59
C ILE A 166 -16.92 -3.99 -2.22
N ALA A 167 -16.19 -2.89 -2.19
CA ALA A 167 -15.73 -2.29 -0.94
C ALA A 167 -16.88 -1.90 0.00
N ARG A 168 -17.98 -1.37 -0.54
CA ARG A 168 -19.18 -1.04 0.25
C ARG A 168 -19.80 -2.28 0.88
N ILE A 169 -19.95 -3.37 0.11
CA ILE A 169 -20.50 -4.65 0.60
C ILE A 169 -19.60 -5.23 1.69
N LEU A 170 -18.29 -5.28 1.46
CA LEU A 170 -17.33 -5.82 2.43
C LEU A 170 -17.35 -5.03 3.75
N ARG A 171 -17.47 -3.70 3.70
CA ARG A 171 -17.59 -2.87 4.89
C ARG A 171 -18.83 -3.20 5.70
N HIS A 172 -20.01 -3.26 5.07
CA HIS A 172 -21.25 -3.60 5.75
C HIS A 172 -21.25 -5.02 6.35
N ALA A 173 -20.61 -5.98 5.66
CA ALA A 173 -20.46 -7.33 6.19
C ALA A 173 -19.51 -7.39 7.42
N GLY A 174 -18.55 -6.48 7.52
CA GLY A 174 -17.68 -6.31 8.69
C GLY A 174 -18.41 -5.70 9.88
N ASP A 175 -19.19 -4.65 9.64
CA ASP A 175 -19.98 -3.96 10.67
C ASP A 175 -21.08 -4.85 11.27
N GLY A 176 -21.59 -5.85 10.52
CA GLY A 176 -22.63 -6.78 10.98
C GLY A 176 -22.15 -7.93 11.88
N LYS A 177 -20.84 -8.11 12.05
CA LYS A 177 -20.29 -9.18 12.92
C LYS A 177 -20.15 -8.80 14.40
N GLU A 178 -20.36 -7.53 14.75
CA GLU A 178 -20.35 -7.09 16.16
C GLU A 178 -21.69 -7.25 16.88
N THR A 179 -22.80 -7.63 16.18
CA THR A 179 -24.12 -7.69 16.79
C THR A 179 -24.64 -9.10 17.12
N ASP A 180 -23.92 -10.17 16.74
CA ASP A 180 -24.37 -11.56 16.97
C ASP A 180 -23.58 -12.32 18.06
N SER A 181 -22.97 -11.61 19.01
CA SER A 181 -22.35 -12.22 20.20
C SER A 181 -22.99 -11.61 21.46
N LEU A 182 -24.28 -11.94 21.69
CA LEU A 182 -24.95 -11.86 22.99
C LEU A 182 -25.66 -13.17 23.26
#